data_db77948045da6e96201d7a0b70ac1521
#
_entry.id   db77948045da6e96201d7a0b70ac1521
#
_cell.length_a   1.000
_cell.length_b   1.000
_cell.length_c   1.000
_cell.angle_alpha   90.00
_cell.angle_beta   90.00
_cell.angle_gamma   90.00
#
_symmetry.space_group_name_H-M   'P 1'
#
loop_
_entity.id
_entity.type
_entity.pdbx_description
1 polymer ?
#
loop_
_entity_poly.entity_id
_entity_poly.type
_entity_poly.pdbx_seq_one_letter_code
_entity_poly.pdbx_strand_id
1 'polypeptide(L)'
;MNQIIDIDFFVNRNKVRNYLHFDKKIDDKKLFVYVTNPDKVAQHSFLPTISYLLNEKKIARKKQKKFFRKKILRKRQYNNANIPKFRKNRVRSNIIKTKYSNRLKMRKNVLTNDDFKEKPRLINFPSHIDGNIYAYYSTILGEKYEYFLKNNNLDENIIAFRKVVYQKGSGKIQSMCNIHFAKQVFDYIDVKKNCSVLCFDISGFFDNLNHQILKSMWMDLLGETHLPKDHYQIFRSLTNYAYVNKNELYKELNLSLNSRTLHKRMDRLCDIQTFRNKVRQNNLIKKNLKLKGIPQGSPISGMLSNIYMINFDKKVAQKIKEIDGGYFRYCDDMIFIFDKEYASEVEEIVLKEIELLKLEINNKKTQYIEFENGLVKKNGAPSFNYPHKLQYLGILYDGNNVFLRETGLSKFHYKLRKAIRMRTAHYHRLKEKNRHNNHNMYMRALYTRFTYIGKRNYVSYVFRVAKEFESKNIKNQVKGHFNIFNDYLNRRK
;
A
#
# COMPACT_ATOMS: atom_id res chain seq x y z
N MET A 1 -26.82 -3.97 -16.03
CA MET A 1 -27.14 -5.38 -15.69
C MET A 1 -26.73 -5.59 -14.25
N ASN A 2 -27.70 -5.77 -13.34
CA ASN A 2 -27.40 -6.14 -11.96
C ASN A 2 -26.78 -7.54 -11.98
N GLN A 3 -25.49 -7.63 -11.65
CA GLN A 3 -24.85 -8.93 -11.47
C GLN A 3 -25.53 -9.58 -10.26
N ILE A 4 -26.33 -10.62 -10.46
CA ILE A 4 -26.94 -11.36 -9.37
C ILE A 4 -25.79 -11.91 -8.54
N ILE A 5 -25.64 -11.39 -7.30
CA ILE A 5 -24.68 -11.93 -6.34
C ILE A 5 -25.23 -13.27 -5.89
N ASP A 6 -24.86 -14.32 -6.59
CA ASP A 6 -25.17 -15.69 -6.21
C ASP A 6 -24.18 -16.22 -5.16
N ILE A 7 -24.46 -17.40 -4.64
CA ILE A 7 -23.64 -18.02 -3.62
C ILE A 7 -22.22 -18.34 -4.12
N ASP A 8 -22.07 -18.73 -5.38
CA ASP A 8 -20.77 -19.09 -5.97
C ASP A 8 -19.90 -17.85 -6.13
N PHE A 9 -20.47 -16.73 -6.58
CA PHE A 9 -19.79 -15.44 -6.62
C PHE A 9 -19.36 -15.00 -5.22
N PHE A 10 -20.24 -15.14 -4.22
CA PHE A 10 -19.96 -14.79 -2.83
C PHE A 10 -18.82 -15.64 -2.24
N VAL A 11 -18.87 -16.97 -2.39
CA VAL A 11 -17.84 -17.89 -1.88
C VAL A 11 -16.49 -17.67 -2.57
N ASN A 12 -16.47 -17.51 -3.89
CA ASN A 12 -15.25 -17.25 -4.67
C ASN A 12 -14.59 -15.93 -4.31
N ARG A 13 -15.37 -14.91 -3.93
CA ARG A 13 -14.87 -13.59 -3.54
C ARG A 13 -14.49 -13.50 -2.07
N ASN A 14 -15.10 -14.31 -1.21
CA ASN A 14 -14.79 -14.38 0.21
C ASN A 14 -13.49 -15.14 0.46
N LYS A 15 -12.40 -14.41 0.56
CA LYS A 15 -11.13 -14.98 1.00
C LYS A 15 -11.29 -15.50 2.42
N VAL A 16 -11.00 -16.77 2.62
CA VAL A 16 -10.95 -17.40 3.95
C VAL A 16 -10.06 -16.56 4.86
N ARG A 17 -10.67 -15.97 5.88
CA ARG A 17 -9.95 -15.16 6.88
C ARG A 17 -9.29 -16.10 7.89
N ASN A 18 -7.97 -16.26 7.79
CA ASN A 18 -7.19 -17.16 8.66
C ASN A 18 -6.69 -16.45 9.94
N TYR A 19 -7.59 -15.83 10.68
CA TYR A 19 -7.31 -15.29 12.00
C TYR A 19 -8.39 -15.74 12.99
N LEU A 20 -8.06 -15.75 14.29
CA LEU A 20 -9.02 -15.98 15.35
C LEU A 20 -9.70 -14.68 15.74
N HIS A 21 -10.99 -14.75 16.01
CA HIS A 21 -11.81 -13.67 16.55
C HIS A 21 -12.72 -14.19 17.68
N PHE A 22 -13.66 -13.38 18.13
CA PHE A 22 -14.62 -13.78 19.18
C PHE A 22 -15.72 -14.72 18.66
N ASP A 23 -15.99 -14.67 17.34
CA ASP A 23 -16.94 -15.55 16.67
C ASP A 23 -16.25 -16.77 16.03
N LYS A 24 -17.05 -17.82 15.80
CA LYS A 24 -16.65 -18.97 14.99
C LYS A 24 -16.92 -18.71 13.52
N LYS A 25 -16.17 -19.40 12.67
CA LYS A 25 -16.51 -19.45 11.23
C LYS A 25 -17.82 -20.19 11.05
N ILE A 26 -18.69 -19.63 10.24
CA ILE A 26 -19.98 -20.21 9.87
C ILE A 26 -19.86 -20.82 8.47
N ASP A 27 -20.65 -21.83 8.20
CA ASP A 27 -20.81 -22.42 6.87
C ASP A 27 -21.21 -21.36 5.83
N ASP A 28 -20.60 -21.42 4.64
CA ASP A 28 -20.75 -20.39 3.61
C ASP A 28 -22.20 -20.21 3.13
N LYS A 29 -23.00 -21.30 3.07
CA LYS A 29 -24.42 -21.23 2.69
C LYS A 29 -25.26 -20.51 3.72
N LYS A 30 -25.09 -20.86 5.01
CA LYS A 30 -25.78 -20.19 6.12
C LYS A 30 -25.37 -18.73 6.22
N LEU A 31 -24.09 -18.46 6.00
CA LEU A 31 -23.54 -17.11 6.00
C LEU A 31 -24.11 -16.26 4.86
N PHE A 32 -24.21 -16.83 3.65
CA PHE A 32 -24.81 -16.15 2.51
C PHE A 32 -26.24 -15.73 2.78
N VAL A 33 -27.10 -16.66 3.24
CA VAL A 33 -28.50 -16.38 3.63
C VAL A 33 -28.60 -15.33 4.72
N TYR A 34 -27.61 -15.23 5.59
CA TYR A 34 -27.59 -14.23 6.66
C TYR A 34 -27.25 -12.84 6.12
N VAL A 35 -26.15 -12.71 5.36
CA VAL A 35 -25.64 -11.39 4.92
C VAL A 35 -26.47 -10.77 3.81
N THR A 36 -27.23 -11.58 3.06
CA THR A 36 -28.13 -11.12 2.00
C THR A 36 -29.53 -10.72 2.50
N ASN A 37 -29.83 -10.97 3.78
CA ASN A 37 -31.12 -10.59 4.38
C ASN A 37 -31.00 -9.23 5.08
N PRO A 38 -31.62 -8.15 4.55
CA PRO A 38 -31.53 -6.79 5.11
C PRO A 38 -32.06 -6.70 6.55
N ASP A 39 -33.14 -7.41 6.89
CA ASP A 39 -33.71 -7.35 8.24
C ASP A 39 -32.78 -7.97 9.28
N LYS A 40 -32.11 -9.09 8.93
CA LYS A 40 -31.09 -9.71 9.81
C LYS A 40 -29.90 -8.78 10.00
N VAL A 41 -29.46 -8.10 8.95
CA VAL A 41 -28.36 -7.14 9.01
C VAL A 41 -28.76 -5.90 9.80
N ALA A 42 -29.98 -5.37 9.63
CA ALA A 42 -30.50 -4.26 10.39
C ALA A 42 -30.53 -4.49 11.91
N GLN A 43 -30.75 -5.74 12.32
CA GLN A 43 -30.74 -6.16 13.73
C GLN A 43 -29.40 -6.72 14.21
N HIS A 44 -28.38 -6.77 13.35
CA HIS A 44 -27.09 -7.40 13.67
C HIS A 44 -26.31 -6.61 14.73
N SER A 45 -25.81 -7.36 15.75
CA SER A 45 -24.94 -6.82 16.79
C SER A 45 -23.48 -7.02 16.42
N PHE A 46 -22.83 -5.97 15.93
CA PHE A 46 -21.41 -6.01 15.54
C PHE A 46 -20.50 -6.20 16.75
N LEU A 47 -19.52 -7.08 16.62
CA LEU A 47 -18.52 -7.33 17.65
C LEU A 47 -17.41 -6.27 17.63
N PRO A 48 -16.72 -6.04 18.77
CA PRO A 48 -15.54 -5.19 18.77
C PRO A 48 -14.49 -5.73 17.79
N THR A 49 -13.93 -4.87 16.97
CA THR A 49 -12.79 -5.22 16.10
C THR A 49 -11.54 -5.49 16.93
N ILE A 50 -10.63 -6.31 16.41
CA ILE A 50 -9.33 -6.49 17.06
C ILE A 50 -8.32 -5.58 16.37
N SER A 51 -7.73 -4.67 17.15
CA SER A 51 -6.80 -3.67 16.66
C SER A 51 -5.35 -4.05 16.95
N TYR A 52 -4.45 -3.76 16.02
CA TYR A 52 -3.02 -3.86 16.23
C TYR A 52 -2.26 -2.76 15.50
N LEU A 53 -1.13 -2.35 16.05
CA LEU A 53 -0.25 -1.38 15.43
C LEU A 53 0.64 -2.05 14.39
N LEU A 54 0.42 -1.72 13.12
CA LEU A 54 1.33 -2.08 12.04
C LEU A 54 2.43 -1.02 11.93
N ASN A 55 3.61 -1.32 12.49
CA ASN A 55 4.75 -0.42 12.42
C ASN A 55 5.42 -0.50 11.05
N GLU A 56 5.10 0.44 10.16
CA GLU A 56 5.81 0.60 8.90
C GLU A 56 7.14 1.33 9.12
N LYS A 57 8.25 0.62 8.92
CA LYS A 57 9.58 1.21 8.99
C LYS A 57 9.88 2.02 7.73
N LYS A 58 9.98 3.34 7.85
CA LYS A 58 10.39 4.26 6.78
C LYS A 58 11.82 4.73 7.01
N ILE A 59 12.66 4.74 5.97
CA ILE A 59 14.04 5.25 6.06
C ILE A 59 14.00 6.75 6.35
N ALA A 60 14.69 7.19 7.40
CA ALA A 60 14.70 8.58 7.82
C ALA A 60 15.32 9.50 6.75
N ARG A 61 14.64 10.61 6.40
CA ARG A 61 15.02 11.54 5.30
C ARG A 61 16.47 12.09 5.42
N LYS A 62 16.96 12.36 6.64
CA LYS A 62 18.34 12.88 6.85
C LYS A 62 19.42 11.90 6.35
N LYS A 63 19.24 10.59 6.52
CA LYS A 63 20.20 9.59 6.06
C LYS A 63 20.04 9.25 4.57
N GLN A 64 18.85 9.41 3.99
CA GLN A 64 18.67 9.34 2.54
C GLN A 64 19.57 10.36 1.83
N LYS A 65 19.49 11.67 2.19
CA LYS A 65 20.33 12.73 1.60
C LYS A 65 21.84 12.45 1.75
N LYS A 66 22.29 11.92 2.89
CA LYS A 66 23.72 11.59 3.13
C LYS A 66 24.20 10.38 2.28
N PHE A 67 23.33 9.40 2.08
CA PHE A 67 23.61 8.24 1.23
C PHE A 67 23.73 8.63 -0.25
N PHE A 68 22.83 9.48 -0.75
CA PHE A 68 22.84 9.99 -2.13
C PHE A 68 24.03 10.91 -2.42
N ARG A 69 24.33 11.87 -1.55
CA ARG A 69 25.51 12.74 -1.71
C ARG A 69 26.81 11.95 -1.83
N LYS A 70 27.02 10.91 -1.01
CA LYS A 70 28.19 10.04 -1.10
C LYS A 70 28.25 9.25 -2.41
N LYS A 71 27.13 8.83 -2.98
CA LYS A 71 27.07 8.10 -4.26
C LYS A 71 27.39 9.01 -5.46
N ILE A 72 26.93 10.26 -5.45
CA ILE A 72 27.18 11.26 -6.49
C ILE A 72 28.65 11.70 -6.48
N LEU A 73 29.21 12.01 -5.31
CA LEU A 73 30.61 12.41 -5.18
C LEU A 73 31.59 11.32 -5.68
N ARG A 74 31.27 10.04 -5.42
CA ARG A 74 32.10 8.93 -5.93
C ARG A 74 32.02 8.74 -7.44
N LYS A 75 30.87 9.04 -8.07
CA LYS A 75 30.71 8.97 -9.53
C LYS A 75 31.51 10.10 -10.22
N ARG A 76 31.56 11.31 -9.62
CA ARG A 76 32.37 12.44 -10.10
C ARG A 76 33.87 12.20 -10.00
N GLN A 77 34.36 11.63 -8.90
CA GLN A 77 35.78 11.27 -8.74
C GLN A 77 36.25 10.17 -9.72
N TYR A 78 35.34 9.31 -10.19
CA TYR A 78 35.67 8.24 -11.15
C TYR A 78 35.78 8.76 -12.60
N ASN A 79 35.08 9.83 -12.95
CA ASN A 79 35.04 10.37 -14.31
C ASN A 79 36.13 11.41 -14.58
N ASN A 80 36.76 11.96 -13.54
CA ASN A 80 37.76 13.04 -13.68
C ASN A 80 39.23 12.57 -13.66
N ALA A 81 39.49 11.25 -13.66
CA ALA A 81 40.88 10.74 -13.64
C ALA A 81 41.39 10.50 -15.06
N ASN A 82 41.93 11.52 -15.71
CA ASN A 82 42.83 11.38 -16.87
C ASN A 82 44.20 10.82 -16.41
N ILE A 83 44.38 9.49 -16.49
CA ILE A 83 45.61 8.82 -16.06
C ILE A 83 46.34 8.24 -17.29
N PRO A 84 47.66 8.51 -17.50
CA PRO A 84 48.45 7.97 -18.60
C PRO A 84 48.55 6.44 -18.56
N LYS A 85 48.64 5.81 -19.73
CA LYS A 85 48.56 4.35 -19.93
C LYS A 85 49.58 3.52 -19.12
N PHE A 86 50.76 3.98 -18.84
CA PHE A 86 51.84 3.21 -18.17
C PHE A 86 51.62 3.02 -16.63
N ARG A 87 50.84 3.85 -15.97
CA ARG A 87 50.50 3.69 -14.53
C ARG A 87 49.25 2.86 -14.27
N LYS A 88 48.59 2.38 -15.32
CA LYS A 88 47.24 1.73 -15.18
C LYS A 88 47.27 0.44 -14.36
N ASN A 89 48.32 -0.34 -14.39
CA ASN A 89 48.34 -1.64 -13.68
C ASN A 89 48.57 -1.50 -12.17
N ARG A 90 49.41 -0.58 -11.73
CA ARG A 90 49.65 -0.29 -10.30
C ARG A 90 48.45 0.45 -9.67
N VAL A 91 47.85 1.35 -10.44
CA VAL A 91 46.63 2.06 -10.05
C VAL A 91 45.39 1.13 -10.04
N ARG A 92 45.30 0.16 -11.01
CA ARG A 92 44.25 -0.88 -10.99
C ARG A 92 44.33 -1.77 -9.74
N SER A 93 45.49 -2.20 -9.29
CA SER A 93 45.64 -3.01 -8.06
C SER A 93 45.28 -2.20 -6.81
N ASN A 94 45.65 -0.92 -6.75
CA ASN A 94 45.29 -0.04 -5.65
C ASN A 94 43.80 0.39 -5.71
N ILE A 95 43.24 0.57 -6.90
CA ILE A 95 41.80 0.82 -7.09
C ILE A 95 40.97 -0.43 -6.71
N ILE A 96 41.48 -1.64 -7.00
CA ILE A 96 40.84 -2.89 -6.58
C ILE A 96 40.93 -3.06 -5.05
N LYS A 97 42.12 -2.81 -4.44
CA LYS A 97 42.27 -2.82 -2.98
C LYS A 97 41.43 -1.74 -2.29
N THR A 98 41.38 -0.52 -2.86
CA THR A 98 40.55 0.57 -2.34
C THR A 98 39.03 0.35 -2.61
N LYS A 99 38.70 -0.33 -3.73
CA LYS A 99 37.34 -0.82 -3.97
C LYS A 99 36.91 -1.90 -2.96
N TYR A 100 37.85 -2.80 -2.62
CA TYR A 100 37.61 -3.85 -1.62
C TYR A 100 37.51 -3.28 -0.19
N SER A 101 38.46 -2.41 0.19
CA SER A 101 38.41 -1.65 1.46
C SER A 101 37.19 -0.71 1.56
N ASN A 102 36.82 -0.04 0.48
CA ASN A 102 35.62 0.80 0.43
C ASN A 102 34.33 -0.01 0.35
N ARG A 103 34.32 -1.23 -0.23
CA ARG A 103 33.23 -2.19 -0.06
C ARG A 103 33.09 -2.65 1.39
N LEU A 104 34.22 -2.87 2.10
CA LEU A 104 34.22 -3.17 3.54
C LEU A 104 33.75 -1.99 4.40
N LYS A 105 34.14 -0.73 4.07
CA LYS A 105 33.62 0.50 4.72
C LYS A 105 32.17 0.79 4.37
N MET A 106 31.69 0.43 3.15
CA MET A 106 30.26 0.45 2.82
C MET A 106 29.43 -0.56 3.64
N ARG A 107 30.06 -1.64 4.15
CA ARG A 107 29.41 -2.64 5.00
C ARG A 107 29.12 -2.13 6.40
N LYS A 108 29.87 -1.13 6.91
CA LYS A 108 29.56 -0.45 8.20
C LYS A 108 28.38 0.52 8.12
N ASN A 109 27.92 0.90 6.91
CA ASN A 109 26.73 1.73 6.69
C ASN A 109 25.47 0.91 6.34
N VAL A 110 25.32 -0.26 6.91
CA VAL A 110 24.09 -1.03 6.88
C VAL A 110 23.02 -0.25 7.65
N LEU A 111 21.86 -0.05 7.04
CA LEU A 111 20.70 0.52 7.73
C LEU A 111 20.43 -0.28 9.00
N THR A 112 20.54 0.36 10.15
CA THR A 112 20.20 -0.18 11.47
C THR A 112 18.73 0.06 11.78
N ASN A 113 18.20 -0.47 12.88
CA ASN A 113 16.84 -0.17 13.30
C ASN A 113 16.62 1.33 13.50
N ASP A 114 17.64 2.08 13.96
CA ASP A 114 17.60 3.51 14.23
C ASP A 114 17.51 4.38 12.96
N ASP A 115 17.78 3.77 11.79
CA ASP A 115 17.68 4.44 10.51
C ASP A 115 16.25 4.51 9.96
N PHE A 116 15.31 3.86 10.64
CA PHE A 116 13.92 3.84 10.25
C PHE A 116 13.06 4.65 11.22
N LYS A 117 12.27 5.57 10.69
CA LYS A 117 11.14 6.14 11.42
C LYS A 117 9.97 5.17 11.31
N GLU A 118 9.40 4.81 12.44
CA GLU A 118 8.16 4.06 12.47
C GLU A 118 7.00 5.00 12.17
N LYS A 119 6.14 4.60 11.23
CA LYS A 119 4.83 5.19 11.05
C LYS A 119 3.82 4.14 11.50
N PRO A 120 3.31 4.24 12.72
CA PRO A 120 2.31 3.31 13.19
C PRO A 120 1.01 3.51 12.39
N ARG A 121 0.40 2.41 11.96
CA ARG A 121 -0.96 2.37 11.42
C ARG A 121 -1.79 1.46 12.29
N LEU A 122 -2.88 1.96 12.82
CA LEU A 122 -3.84 1.14 13.56
C LEU A 122 -4.67 0.36 12.54
N ILE A 123 -4.52 -0.95 12.54
CA ILE A 123 -5.31 -1.85 11.69
C ILE A 123 -6.34 -2.54 12.56
N ASN A 124 -7.60 -2.43 12.15
CA ASN A 124 -8.75 -3.04 12.80
C ASN A 124 -9.28 -4.17 11.91
N PHE A 125 -9.33 -5.39 12.39
CA PHE A 125 -9.94 -6.48 11.66
C PHE A 125 -11.24 -6.92 12.35
N PRO A 126 -12.34 -7.00 11.57
CA PRO A 126 -13.65 -7.35 12.10
C PRO A 126 -13.78 -8.84 12.41
N SER A 127 -14.84 -9.23 13.09
CA SER A 127 -15.23 -10.61 13.25
C SER A 127 -15.49 -11.31 11.89
N HIS A 128 -15.64 -12.61 11.87
CA HIS A 128 -15.87 -13.34 10.62
C HIS A 128 -17.21 -12.95 10.00
N ILE A 129 -18.29 -12.91 10.79
CA ILE A 129 -19.61 -12.52 10.30
C ILE A 129 -19.61 -11.05 9.86
N ASP A 130 -19.16 -10.14 10.73
CA ASP A 130 -19.09 -8.70 10.42
C ASP A 130 -18.29 -8.43 9.15
N GLY A 131 -17.13 -9.09 9.02
CA GLY A 131 -16.30 -8.96 7.85
C GLY A 131 -16.96 -9.44 6.56
N ASN A 132 -17.87 -10.42 6.63
CA ASN A 132 -18.64 -10.89 5.49
C ASN A 132 -19.81 -9.96 5.15
N ILE A 133 -20.49 -9.42 6.15
CA ILE A 133 -21.48 -8.35 5.96
C ILE A 133 -20.82 -7.16 5.25
N TYR A 134 -19.69 -6.68 5.76
CA TYR A 134 -18.94 -5.57 5.12
C TYR A 134 -18.49 -5.90 3.69
N ALA A 135 -18.06 -7.12 3.41
CA ALA A 135 -17.66 -7.52 2.07
C ALA A 135 -18.84 -7.57 1.09
N TYR A 136 -20.00 -8.07 1.53
CA TYR A 136 -21.22 -8.10 0.74
C TYR A 136 -21.72 -6.70 0.41
N TYR A 137 -21.85 -5.82 1.40
CA TYR A 137 -22.29 -4.44 1.19
C TYR A 137 -21.24 -3.60 0.41
N SER A 138 -19.97 -3.89 0.55
CA SER A 138 -18.95 -3.31 -0.32
C SER A 138 -19.13 -3.68 -1.79
N THR A 139 -19.71 -4.87 -2.07
CA THR A 139 -20.01 -5.28 -3.45
C THR A 139 -21.22 -4.53 -3.99
N ILE A 140 -22.32 -4.49 -3.22
CA ILE A 140 -23.54 -3.75 -3.60
C ILE A 140 -23.24 -2.26 -3.88
N LEU A 141 -22.54 -1.62 -2.94
CA LEU A 141 -22.15 -0.21 -3.09
C LEU A 141 -21.18 -0.03 -4.27
N GLY A 142 -20.32 -1.01 -4.50
CA GLY A 142 -19.40 -1.01 -5.63
C GLY A 142 -20.10 -1.02 -6.97
N GLU A 143 -21.17 -1.78 -7.14
CA GLU A 143 -21.98 -1.82 -8.39
C GLU A 143 -22.66 -0.47 -8.64
N LYS A 144 -23.28 0.13 -7.61
CA LYS A 144 -23.88 1.46 -7.71
C LYS A 144 -22.82 2.53 -8.01
N TYR A 145 -21.64 2.42 -7.40
CA TYR A 145 -20.53 3.34 -7.64
C TYR A 145 -19.97 3.23 -9.06
N GLU A 146 -19.83 2.01 -9.62
CA GLU A 146 -19.42 1.80 -11.01
C GLU A 146 -20.42 2.42 -12.00
N TYR A 147 -21.73 2.27 -11.72
CA TYR A 147 -22.79 2.92 -12.52
C TYR A 147 -22.68 4.45 -12.44
N PHE A 148 -22.50 4.98 -11.23
CA PHE A 148 -22.28 6.42 -11.03
C PHE A 148 -21.08 6.95 -11.80
N LEU A 149 -19.93 6.26 -11.73
CA LEU A 149 -18.71 6.69 -12.43
C LEU A 149 -18.90 6.73 -13.95
N LYS A 150 -19.52 5.72 -14.52
CA LYS A 150 -19.81 5.68 -15.97
C LYS A 150 -20.73 6.80 -16.41
N ASN A 151 -21.80 7.06 -15.67
CA ASN A 151 -22.75 8.12 -16.00
C ASN A 151 -22.16 9.53 -15.87
N ASN A 152 -21.06 9.69 -15.12
CA ASN A 152 -20.36 10.97 -14.95
C ASN A 152 -19.02 11.02 -15.69
N ASN A 153 -18.68 10.03 -16.52
CA ASN A 153 -17.39 9.90 -17.23
C ASN A 153 -16.18 9.99 -16.29
N LEU A 154 -16.26 9.34 -15.12
CA LEU A 154 -15.23 9.32 -14.09
C LEU A 154 -14.52 7.98 -13.96
N ASP A 155 -14.89 6.99 -14.75
CA ASP A 155 -14.41 5.61 -14.62
C ASP A 155 -12.92 5.44 -14.97
N GLU A 156 -12.35 6.33 -15.77
CA GLU A 156 -10.92 6.40 -16.07
C GLU A 156 -10.11 7.18 -15.02
N ASN A 157 -10.75 8.10 -14.30
CA ASN A 157 -10.11 8.96 -13.31
C ASN A 157 -9.88 8.25 -11.97
N ILE A 158 -10.85 7.43 -11.55
CA ILE A 158 -10.84 6.79 -10.23
C ILE A 158 -10.42 5.34 -10.35
N ILE A 159 -9.27 5.00 -9.83
CA ILE A 159 -8.58 3.73 -10.14
C ILE A 159 -8.37 2.80 -8.93
N ALA A 160 -8.48 3.28 -7.69
CA ALA A 160 -8.30 2.46 -6.49
C ALA A 160 -9.60 1.80 -6.02
N PHE A 161 -9.45 0.64 -5.37
CA PHE A 161 -10.55 -0.15 -4.75
C PHE A 161 -11.66 -0.57 -5.71
N ARG A 162 -11.36 -0.61 -7.00
CA ARG A 162 -12.23 -1.04 -8.09
C ARG A 162 -11.60 -2.20 -8.86
N LYS A 163 -12.39 -2.96 -9.58
CA LYS A 163 -11.92 -3.98 -10.52
C LYS A 163 -11.89 -3.39 -11.92
N VAL A 164 -10.87 -2.60 -12.20
CA VAL A 164 -10.62 -2.12 -13.57
C VAL A 164 -9.97 -3.25 -14.36
N VAL A 165 -10.53 -3.57 -15.52
CA VAL A 165 -10.05 -4.64 -16.39
C VAL A 165 -9.60 -4.06 -17.74
N TYR A 166 -8.64 -4.71 -18.37
CA TYR A 166 -8.18 -4.40 -19.72
C TYR A 166 -7.99 -5.67 -20.55
N GLN A 167 -8.14 -5.56 -21.83
CA GLN A 167 -7.91 -6.66 -22.74
C GLN A 167 -6.46 -6.62 -23.22
N LYS A 168 -5.73 -7.70 -22.95
CA LYS A 168 -4.38 -7.85 -23.46
C LYS A 168 -4.42 -8.35 -24.91
N GLY A 169 -3.39 -8.06 -25.72
CA GLY A 169 -3.32 -8.42 -27.14
C GLY A 169 -3.57 -9.90 -27.48
N SER A 170 -3.61 -10.79 -26.47
CA SER A 170 -4.01 -12.21 -26.59
C SER A 170 -5.51 -12.46 -26.37
N GLY A 171 -6.35 -11.41 -26.30
CA GLY A 171 -7.78 -11.53 -25.99
C GLY A 171 -8.11 -11.79 -24.51
N LYS A 172 -7.13 -12.06 -23.65
CA LYS A 172 -7.35 -12.32 -22.22
C LYS A 172 -7.67 -11.05 -21.46
N ILE A 173 -8.80 -11.04 -20.75
CA ILE A 173 -9.17 -9.99 -19.81
C ILE A 173 -8.31 -10.13 -18.55
N GLN A 174 -7.62 -9.06 -18.17
CA GLN A 174 -6.79 -8.99 -16.96
C GLN A 174 -7.17 -7.79 -16.10
N SER A 175 -7.03 -7.93 -14.78
CA SER A 175 -7.25 -6.80 -13.88
C SER A 175 -6.03 -5.88 -13.88
N MET A 176 -6.28 -4.59 -13.97
CA MET A 176 -5.26 -3.56 -13.82
C MET A 176 -4.72 -3.54 -12.38
N CYS A 177 -3.52 -3.07 -12.22
CA CYS A 177 -2.87 -2.85 -10.93
C CYS A 177 -2.06 -1.55 -10.97
N ASN A 178 -1.43 -1.19 -9.85
CA ASN A 178 -0.63 0.02 -9.74
C ASN A 178 0.41 0.23 -10.85
N ILE A 179 0.87 -0.84 -11.50
CA ILE A 179 1.84 -0.75 -12.61
C ILE A 179 1.16 -0.14 -13.85
N HIS A 180 -0.02 -0.67 -14.20
CA HIS A 180 -0.79 -0.21 -15.36
C HIS A 180 -1.28 1.24 -15.18
N PHE A 181 -1.76 1.57 -13.97
CA PHE A 181 -2.19 2.93 -13.65
C PHE A 181 -1.05 3.95 -13.69
N ALA A 182 0.15 3.57 -13.20
CA ALA A 182 1.31 4.43 -13.34
C ALA A 182 1.73 4.60 -14.80
N LYS A 183 1.61 3.53 -15.61
CA LYS A 183 1.88 3.60 -17.04
C LYS A 183 0.90 4.55 -17.74
N GLN A 184 -0.38 4.42 -17.50
CA GLN A 184 -1.42 5.29 -18.06
C GLN A 184 -1.12 6.78 -17.82
N VAL A 185 -0.71 7.13 -16.59
CA VAL A 185 -0.34 8.50 -16.21
C VAL A 185 0.93 8.96 -16.95
N PHE A 186 1.94 8.11 -17.06
CA PHE A 186 3.19 8.48 -17.75
C PHE A 186 3.00 8.57 -19.26
N ASP A 187 2.21 7.67 -19.86
CA ASP A 187 1.84 7.73 -21.27
C ASP A 187 1.06 9.03 -21.59
N TYR A 188 0.19 9.51 -20.68
CA TYR A 188 -0.50 10.80 -20.81
C TYR A 188 0.48 11.98 -20.81
N ILE A 189 1.48 11.96 -19.92
CA ILE A 189 2.54 12.97 -19.88
C ILE A 189 3.38 12.93 -21.17
N ASP A 190 3.69 11.73 -21.68
CA ASP A 190 4.46 11.55 -22.92
C ASP A 190 3.74 12.11 -24.16
N VAL A 191 2.41 12.02 -24.18
CA VAL A 191 1.57 12.59 -25.25
C VAL A 191 1.56 14.12 -25.17
N LYS A 192 1.36 14.68 -23.96
CA LYS A 192 1.31 16.16 -23.76
C LYS A 192 2.66 16.82 -23.93
N LYS A 193 3.78 16.18 -23.59
CA LYS A 193 5.17 16.65 -23.67
C LYS A 193 5.48 17.90 -22.88
N ASN A 194 4.66 18.95 -22.97
CA ASN A 194 4.78 20.23 -22.26
C ASN A 194 3.61 20.31 -21.27
N CYS A 195 3.86 20.05 -20.00
CA CYS A 195 2.81 20.08 -18.98
C CYS A 195 3.38 20.27 -17.57
N SER A 196 2.52 20.72 -16.69
CA SER A 196 2.73 20.72 -15.24
C SER A 196 2.01 19.55 -14.60
N VAL A 197 2.65 18.95 -13.62
CA VAL A 197 2.11 17.81 -12.85
C VAL A 197 2.07 18.17 -11.39
N LEU A 198 0.88 18.13 -10.79
CA LEU A 198 0.65 18.38 -9.37
C LEU A 198 0.16 17.11 -8.72
N CYS A 199 0.90 16.63 -7.68
CA CYS A 199 0.53 15.45 -6.92
C CYS A 199 0.22 15.82 -5.49
N PHE A 200 -0.94 15.40 -5.00
CA PHE A 200 -1.36 15.56 -3.61
C PHE A 200 -1.51 14.22 -2.89
N ASP A 201 -1.29 14.24 -1.58
CA ASP A 201 -1.53 13.12 -0.66
C ASP A 201 -2.35 13.64 0.52
N ILE A 202 -3.45 12.98 0.86
CA ILE A 202 -4.30 13.37 1.97
C ILE A 202 -3.73 12.86 3.29
N SER A 203 -3.69 13.73 4.30
CA SER A 203 -3.19 13.38 5.63
C SER A 203 -4.18 12.50 6.38
N GLY A 204 -3.79 11.26 6.76
CA GLY A 204 -4.60 10.39 7.61
C GLY A 204 -6.00 10.13 7.06
N PHE A 205 -6.14 9.89 5.76
CA PHE A 205 -7.40 9.87 5.03
C PHE A 205 -8.52 9.10 5.75
N PHE A 206 -8.30 7.80 6.03
CA PHE A 206 -9.33 6.98 6.73
C PHE A 206 -9.64 7.44 8.16
N ASP A 207 -8.68 8.06 8.83
CA ASP A 207 -8.82 8.52 10.22
C ASP A 207 -9.56 9.87 10.32
N ASN A 208 -9.72 10.58 9.18
CA ASN A 208 -10.30 11.92 9.11
C ASN A 208 -11.62 12.03 8.32
N LEU A 209 -12.15 10.93 7.78
CA LEU A 209 -13.44 10.95 7.09
C LEU A 209 -14.55 11.42 8.03
N ASN A 210 -15.16 12.57 7.75
CA ASN A 210 -16.25 13.14 8.54
C ASN A 210 -17.51 12.28 8.38
N HIS A 211 -18.15 11.91 9.50
CA HIS A 211 -19.28 10.97 9.47
C HIS A 211 -20.53 11.54 8.81
N GLN A 212 -20.80 12.84 8.95
CA GLN A 212 -21.96 13.49 8.32
C GLN A 212 -21.80 13.52 6.80
N ILE A 213 -20.62 13.95 6.30
CA ILE A 213 -20.32 13.96 4.86
C ILE A 213 -20.39 12.54 4.29
N LEU A 214 -19.80 11.56 4.99
CA LEU A 214 -19.86 10.16 4.55
C LEU A 214 -21.32 9.67 4.45
N LYS A 215 -22.15 10.00 5.43
CA LYS A 215 -23.57 9.63 5.44
C LYS A 215 -24.32 10.25 4.27
N SER A 216 -24.11 11.55 4.01
CA SER A 216 -24.74 12.25 2.88
C SER A 216 -24.34 11.63 1.55
N MET A 217 -23.03 11.46 1.29
CA MET A 217 -22.52 10.84 0.06
C MET A 217 -23.02 9.40 -0.15
N TRP A 218 -23.20 8.66 0.95
CA TRP A 218 -23.76 7.30 0.89
C TRP A 218 -25.24 7.31 0.52
N MET A 219 -26.04 8.22 1.10
CA MET A 219 -27.44 8.44 0.73
C MET A 219 -27.60 8.87 -0.72
N ASP A 220 -26.79 9.84 -1.16
CA ASP A 220 -26.78 10.33 -2.54
C ASP A 220 -26.48 9.22 -3.55
N LEU A 221 -25.50 8.34 -3.24
CA LEU A 221 -25.18 7.20 -4.09
C LEU A 221 -26.32 6.18 -4.18
N LEU A 222 -27.07 6.00 -3.10
CA LEU A 222 -28.25 5.13 -3.08
C LEU A 222 -29.46 5.73 -3.77
N GLY A 223 -29.52 7.05 -3.90
CA GLY A 223 -30.70 7.81 -4.33
C GLY A 223 -31.79 7.89 -3.26
N GLU A 224 -31.37 7.86 -1.99
CA GLU A 224 -32.28 7.77 -0.84
C GLU A 224 -32.17 9.02 0.04
N THR A 225 -33.28 9.47 0.62
CA THR A 225 -33.30 10.57 1.59
C THR A 225 -32.81 10.15 2.98
N HIS A 226 -32.87 8.86 3.26
CA HIS A 226 -32.41 8.25 4.51
C HIS A 226 -31.69 6.94 4.20
N LEU A 227 -30.68 6.58 4.98
CA LEU A 227 -30.08 5.26 4.85
C LEU A 227 -31.11 4.17 5.21
N PRO A 228 -31.32 3.15 4.37
CA PRO A 228 -32.07 1.94 4.74
C PRO A 228 -31.58 1.36 6.06
N LYS A 229 -32.44 0.70 6.83
CA LYS A 229 -32.13 0.24 8.20
C LYS A 229 -30.86 -0.60 8.29
N ASP A 230 -30.64 -1.49 7.35
CA ASP A 230 -29.44 -2.34 7.23
C ASP A 230 -28.19 -1.53 6.90
N HIS A 231 -28.24 -0.62 5.92
CA HIS A 231 -27.17 0.30 5.59
C HIS A 231 -26.83 1.24 6.76
N TYR A 232 -27.86 1.72 7.48
CA TYR A 232 -27.66 2.56 8.67
C TYR A 232 -26.96 1.81 9.79
N GLN A 233 -27.31 0.55 10.01
CA GLN A 233 -26.66 -0.28 11.02
C GLN A 233 -25.18 -0.54 10.70
N ILE A 234 -24.86 -0.74 9.41
CA ILE A 234 -23.48 -0.85 8.94
C ILE A 234 -22.74 0.48 9.11
N PHE A 235 -23.34 1.60 8.69
CA PHE A 235 -22.77 2.93 8.88
C PHE A 235 -22.43 3.18 10.36
N ARG A 236 -23.38 2.92 11.26
CA ARG A 236 -23.19 3.06 12.71
C ARG A 236 -22.06 2.19 13.23
N SER A 237 -21.95 0.94 12.77
CA SER A 237 -20.91 0.01 13.20
C SER A 237 -19.51 0.43 12.77
N LEU A 238 -19.38 1.19 11.67
CA LEU A 238 -18.13 1.70 11.13
C LEU A 238 -17.73 3.07 11.67
N THR A 239 -18.71 3.90 12.05
CA THR A 239 -18.46 5.24 12.61
C THR A 239 -18.27 5.22 14.12
N ASN A 240 -19.09 4.46 14.84
CA ASN A 240 -19.01 4.27 16.28
C ASN A 240 -18.36 2.91 16.65
N TYR A 241 -17.37 2.47 15.84
CA TYR A 241 -16.79 1.15 16.02
C TYR A 241 -16.13 0.97 17.39
N ALA A 242 -16.35 -0.21 17.95
CA ALA A 242 -15.65 -0.67 19.13
C ALA A 242 -14.39 -1.47 18.72
N TYR A 243 -13.34 -1.40 19.53
CA TYR A 243 -12.13 -2.16 19.27
C TYR A 243 -11.42 -2.59 20.55
N VAL A 244 -10.66 -3.69 20.46
CA VAL A 244 -9.81 -4.20 21.54
C VAL A 244 -8.37 -4.29 21.03
N ASN A 245 -7.42 -3.84 21.83
CA ASN A 245 -6.01 -3.96 21.47
C ASN A 245 -5.58 -5.42 21.52
N LYS A 246 -5.00 -5.93 20.44
CA LYS A 246 -4.59 -7.33 20.31
C LYS A 246 -3.60 -7.75 21.40
N ASN A 247 -2.65 -6.92 21.76
CA ASN A 247 -1.63 -7.28 22.75
C ASN A 247 -2.22 -7.39 24.15
N GLU A 248 -3.10 -6.43 24.53
CA GLU A 248 -3.83 -6.42 25.80
C GLU A 248 -4.75 -7.65 25.86
N LEU A 249 -5.52 -7.90 24.81
CA LEU A 249 -6.42 -9.04 24.70
C LEU A 249 -5.70 -10.38 24.87
N TYR A 250 -4.60 -10.59 24.14
CA TYR A 250 -3.85 -11.84 24.21
C TYR A 250 -3.19 -12.06 25.55
N LYS A 251 -2.74 -10.98 26.23
CA LYS A 251 -2.24 -11.04 27.61
C LYS A 251 -3.33 -11.48 28.56
N GLU A 252 -4.53 -10.88 28.49
CA GLU A 252 -5.66 -11.17 29.36
C GLU A 252 -6.19 -12.61 29.18
N LEU A 253 -6.18 -13.09 27.95
CA LEU A 253 -6.59 -14.47 27.63
C LEU A 253 -5.46 -15.50 27.82
N ASN A 254 -4.28 -15.11 28.30
CA ASN A 254 -3.10 -15.97 28.41
C ASN A 254 -2.69 -16.65 27.10
N LEU A 255 -2.84 -15.94 25.96
CA LEU A 255 -2.54 -16.44 24.63
C LEU A 255 -1.18 -15.91 24.14
N SER A 256 -0.39 -16.78 23.49
CA SER A 256 0.89 -16.38 22.91
C SER A 256 0.70 -15.62 21.60
N LEU A 257 1.21 -14.38 21.52
CA LEU A 257 1.23 -13.55 20.30
C LEU A 257 2.05 -14.18 19.16
N ASN A 258 3.02 -15.03 19.50
CA ASN A 258 3.97 -15.63 18.56
C ASN A 258 3.56 -17.03 18.08
N SER A 259 2.47 -17.58 18.61
CA SER A 259 2.01 -18.91 18.20
C SER A 259 1.49 -18.88 16.75
N ARG A 260 2.14 -19.67 15.88
CA ARG A 260 1.72 -19.85 14.49
C ARG A 260 0.63 -20.90 14.32
N THR A 261 0.36 -21.68 15.34
CA THR A 261 -0.55 -22.82 15.31
C THR A 261 -1.82 -22.59 16.13
N LEU A 262 -1.98 -21.42 16.75
CA LEU A 262 -3.12 -21.11 17.59
C LEU A 262 -4.45 -21.31 16.84
N HIS A 263 -4.52 -20.81 15.58
CA HIS A 263 -5.70 -20.96 14.71
C HIS A 263 -6.00 -22.41 14.27
N LYS A 264 -5.06 -23.33 14.47
CA LYS A 264 -5.28 -24.78 14.22
C LYS A 264 -5.84 -25.51 15.43
N ARG A 265 -5.72 -24.92 16.62
CA ARG A 265 -6.11 -25.51 17.90
C ARG A 265 -7.42 -24.93 18.45
N MET A 266 -7.78 -23.74 17.99
CA MET A 266 -8.94 -22.99 18.46
C MET A 266 -9.77 -22.51 17.27
N ASP A 267 -11.08 -22.50 17.41
CA ASP A 267 -12.03 -21.98 16.43
C ASP A 267 -12.42 -20.51 16.71
N ARG A 268 -12.24 -20.04 17.94
CA ARG A 268 -12.43 -18.66 18.41
C ARG A 268 -11.48 -18.34 19.56
N LEU A 269 -11.31 -17.06 19.90
CA LEU A 269 -10.38 -16.61 20.96
C LEU A 269 -10.85 -16.99 22.37
N CYS A 270 -12.14 -16.92 22.64
CA CYS A 270 -12.75 -17.29 23.92
C CYS A 270 -14.25 -17.56 23.73
N ASP A 271 -14.87 -18.21 24.71
CA ASP A 271 -16.32 -18.35 24.80
C ASP A 271 -17.01 -17.05 25.25
N ILE A 272 -18.34 -17.05 25.24
CA ILE A 272 -19.16 -15.88 25.56
C ILE A 272 -18.98 -15.44 27.02
N GLN A 273 -18.85 -16.39 27.96
CA GLN A 273 -18.70 -16.09 29.37
C GLN A 273 -17.33 -15.47 29.66
N THR A 274 -16.28 -16.03 29.10
CA THR A 274 -14.92 -15.46 29.15
C THR A 274 -14.86 -14.07 28.50
N PHE A 275 -15.56 -13.86 27.38
CA PHE A 275 -15.65 -12.55 26.77
C PHE A 275 -16.30 -11.52 27.70
N ARG A 276 -17.42 -11.89 28.36
CA ARG A 276 -18.11 -11.01 29.31
C ARG A 276 -17.20 -10.67 30.50
N ASN A 277 -16.59 -11.68 31.12
CA ASN A 277 -15.83 -11.52 32.36
C ASN A 277 -14.45 -10.87 32.13
N LYS A 278 -13.69 -11.33 31.12
CA LYS A 278 -12.30 -10.86 30.92
C LYS A 278 -12.17 -9.72 29.93
N VAL A 279 -13.07 -9.59 28.95
CA VAL A 279 -12.92 -8.54 27.94
C VAL A 279 -13.80 -7.32 28.25
N ARG A 280 -15.09 -7.57 28.56
CA ARG A 280 -16.04 -6.48 28.82
C ARG A 280 -15.87 -5.91 30.21
N GLN A 281 -15.85 -6.73 31.27
CA GLN A 281 -15.73 -6.25 32.67
C GLN A 281 -14.38 -5.60 32.95
N ASN A 282 -13.29 -6.08 32.33
CA ASN A 282 -11.97 -5.48 32.48
C ASN A 282 -11.73 -4.25 31.58
N ASN A 283 -12.80 -3.69 30.99
CA ASN A 283 -12.77 -2.45 30.20
C ASN A 283 -11.75 -2.46 29.03
N LEU A 284 -11.50 -3.63 28.42
CA LEU A 284 -10.61 -3.72 27.27
C LEU A 284 -11.22 -3.15 25.98
N ILE A 285 -12.55 -2.99 25.94
CA ILE A 285 -13.30 -2.49 24.80
C ILE A 285 -13.25 -0.97 24.78
N LYS A 286 -12.59 -0.42 23.75
CA LYS A 286 -12.54 1.02 23.47
C LYS A 286 -13.49 1.33 22.31
N LYS A 287 -14.01 2.56 22.23
CA LYS A 287 -14.90 3.03 21.15
C LYS A 287 -14.32 4.23 20.44
N ASN A 288 -14.62 4.38 19.17
CA ASN A 288 -14.41 5.65 18.48
C ASN A 288 -15.50 6.64 18.93
N LEU A 289 -15.10 7.64 19.71
CA LEU A 289 -15.99 8.71 20.17
C LEU A 289 -15.90 9.96 19.28
N LYS A 290 -15.06 9.95 18.27
CA LYS A 290 -14.88 11.08 17.36
C LYS A 290 -16.00 11.08 16.31
N LEU A 291 -16.39 12.28 15.85
CA LEU A 291 -17.32 12.44 14.73
C LEU A 291 -16.65 12.27 13.36
N LYS A 292 -15.51 11.56 13.33
CA LYS A 292 -14.71 11.28 12.16
C LYS A 292 -13.93 9.99 12.28
N GLY A 293 -13.54 9.47 11.12
CA GLY A 293 -12.71 8.26 10.98
C GLY A 293 -13.51 6.96 10.89
N ILE A 294 -13.01 6.05 10.06
CA ILE A 294 -13.51 4.68 9.89
C ILE A 294 -12.35 3.68 10.05
N PRO A 295 -12.61 2.41 10.44
CA PRO A 295 -11.56 1.45 10.73
C PRO A 295 -10.78 1.06 9.47
N GLN A 296 -9.45 1.21 9.49
CA GLN A 296 -8.57 0.66 8.46
C GLN A 296 -8.47 -0.86 8.61
N GLY A 297 -8.75 -1.59 7.54
CA GLY A 297 -8.70 -3.07 7.52
C GLY A 297 -10.07 -3.74 7.42
N SER A 298 -11.17 -3.00 7.51
CA SER A 298 -12.49 -3.48 7.16
C SER A 298 -12.63 -3.62 5.63
N PRO A 299 -13.28 -4.67 5.12
CA PRO A 299 -13.48 -4.89 3.68
C PRO A 299 -14.19 -3.76 2.94
N ILE A 300 -15.05 -3.01 3.61
CA ILE A 300 -15.86 -1.93 3.01
C ILE A 300 -15.14 -0.57 3.03
N SER A 301 -14.13 -0.37 3.89
CA SER A 301 -13.53 0.95 4.10
C SER A 301 -12.96 1.58 2.83
N GLY A 302 -12.38 0.76 1.95
CA GLY A 302 -11.87 1.24 0.65
C GLY A 302 -12.98 1.80 -0.24
N MET A 303 -14.13 1.11 -0.32
CA MET A 303 -15.30 1.59 -1.09
C MET A 303 -15.86 2.87 -0.48
N LEU A 304 -16.01 2.94 0.84
CA LEU A 304 -16.49 4.14 1.52
C LEU A 304 -15.57 5.34 1.33
N SER A 305 -14.27 5.12 1.23
CA SER A 305 -13.32 6.20 0.92
C SER A 305 -13.51 6.76 -0.49
N ASN A 306 -13.92 5.94 -1.45
CA ASN A 306 -14.28 6.40 -2.79
C ASN A 306 -15.62 7.14 -2.80
N ILE A 307 -16.63 6.61 -2.09
CA ILE A 307 -17.94 7.26 -1.96
C ILE A 307 -17.80 8.64 -1.32
N TYR A 308 -16.96 8.79 -0.31
CA TYR A 308 -16.69 10.06 0.36
C TYR A 308 -16.21 11.16 -0.60
N MET A 309 -15.49 10.80 -1.64
CA MET A 309 -14.85 11.73 -2.59
C MET A 309 -15.75 12.05 -3.80
N ILE A 310 -16.99 11.56 -3.87
CA ILE A 310 -17.86 11.68 -5.07
C ILE A 310 -17.98 13.13 -5.57
N ASN A 311 -18.29 14.08 -4.69
CA ASN A 311 -18.50 15.46 -5.08
C ASN A 311 -17.20 16.15 -5.48
N PHE A 312 -16.10 15.84 -4.78
CA PHE A 312 -14.76 16.27 -5.15
C PHE A 312 -14.40 15.79 -6.56
N ASP A 313 -14.54 14.48 -6.79
CA ASP A 313 -14.18 13.87 -8.08
C ASP A 313 -14.95 14.49 -9.24
N LYS A 314 -16.26 14.74 -9.08
CA LYS A 314 -17.10 15.38 -10.12
C LYS A 314 -16.60 16.76 -10.48
N LYS A 315 -16.44 17.64 -9.47
CA LYS A 315 -16.10 19.05 -9.69
C LYS A 315 -14.70 19.20 -10.27
N VAL A 316 -13.75 18.46 -9.68
CA VAL A 316 -12.36 18.57 -10.09
C VAL A 316 -12.13 17.94 -11.47
N ALA A 317 -12.74 16.77 -11.76
CA ALA A 317 -12.62 16.17 -13.10
C ALA A 317 -13.25 17.05 -14.17
N GLN A 318 -14.39 17.69 -13.90
CA GLN A 318 -15.00 18.63 -14.82
C GLN A 318 -14.06 19.80 -15.12
N LYS A 319 -13.50 20.44 -14.08
CA LYS A 319 -12.57 21.57 -14.25
C LYS A 319 -11.31 21.18 -15.01
N ILE A 320 -10.73 20.03 -14.69
CA ILE A 320 -9.54 19.54 -15.39
C ILE A 320 -9.84 19.23 -16.85
N LYS A 321 -11.03 18.73 -17.16
CA LYS A 321 -11.47 18.49 -18.54
C LYS A 321 -11.62 19.79 -19.34
N GLU A 322 -12.15 20.87 -18.71
CA GLU A 322 -12.30 22.20 -19.35
C GLU A 322 -10.98 22.78 -19.84
N ILE A 323 -9.85 22.46 -19.17
CA ILE A 323 -8.50 22.91 -19.54
C ILE A 323 -7.69 21.82 -20.28
N ASP A 324 -8.34 20.83 -20.87
CA ASP A 324 -7.70 19.70 -21.57
C ASP A 324 -6.63 19.01 -20.69
N GLY A 325 -6.88 18.90 -19.41
CA GLY A 325 -5.98 18.26 -18.43
C GLY A 325 -6.32 16.80 -18.15
N GLY A 326 -5.43 16.13 -17.40
CA GLY A 326 -5.61 14.77 -16.89
C GLY A 326 -5.75 14.74 -15.38
N TYR A 327 -6.72 13.98 -14.88
CA TYR A 327 -6.94 13.75 -13.44
C TYR A 327 -6.99 12.26 -13.15
N PHE A 328 -6.21 11.79 -12.16
CA PHE A 328 -6.22 10.40 -11.72
C PHE A 328 -6.12 10.34 -10.20
N ARG A 329 -6.98 9.53 -9.56
CA ARG A 329 -6.98 9.34 -8.12
C ARG A 329 -6.83 7.86 -7.73
N TYR A 330 -5.80 7.58 -6.94
CA TYR A 330 -5.59 6.27 -6.32
C TYR A 330 -5.74 6.39 -4.81
N CYS A 331 -6.97 6.25 -4.28
CA CYS A 331 -7.31 6.45 -2.87
C CYS A 331 -7.01 7.89 -2.40
N ASP A 332 -5.97 8.07 -1.58
CA ASP A 332 -5.46 9.33 -1.06
C ASP A 332 -4.38 9.97 -1.95
N ASP A 333 -3.84 9.25 -2.92
CA ASP A 333 -2.87 9.77 -3.89
C ASP A 333 -3.60 10.33 -5.13
N MET A 334 -3.54 11.63 -5.34
CA MET A 334 -4.13 12.35 -6.48
C MET A 334 -3.05 12.92 -7.38
N ILE A 335 -3.26 12.88 -8.70
CA ILE A 335 -2.36 13.45 -9.69
C ILE A 335 -3.16 14.23 -10.74
N PHE A 336 -2.71 15.43 -11.04
CA PHE A 336 -3.25 16.37 -12.01
C PHE A 336 -2.21 16.71 -13.02
N ILE A 337 -2.56 16.74 -14.31
CA ILE A 337 -1.68 17.02 -15.43
C ILE A 337 -2.36 18.11 -16.26
N PHE A 338 -1.71 19.23 -16.46
CA PHE A 338 -2.31 20.40 -17.11
C PHE A 338 -1.22 21.31 -17.68
N ASP A 339 -1.60 22.33 -18.47
CA ASP A 339 -0.68 23.30 -19.02
C ASP A 339 -0.30 24.32 -17.94
N LYS A 340 0.96 24.76 -17.94
CA LYS A 340 1.59 25.52 -16.85
C LYS A 340 0.79 26.74 -16.39
N GLU A 341 0.08 27.39 -17.30
CA GLU A 341 -0.73 28.59 -17.03
C GLU A 341 -1.85 28.34 -16.01
N TYR A 342 -2.40 27.12 -15.95
CA TYR A 342 -3.49 26.73 -15.05
C TYR A 342 -3.02 26.27 -13.65
N ALA A 343 -1.71 26.36 -13.34
CA ALA A 343 -1.17 25.78 -12.10
C ALA A 343 -1.80 26.33 -10.82
N SER A 344 -1.98 27.66 -10.75
CA SER A 344 -2.58 28.31 -9.57
C SER A 344 -4.06 28.00 -9.46
N GLU A 345 -4.79 27.96 -10.57
CA GLU A 345 -6.21 27.67 -10.62
C GLU A 345 -6.52 26.22 -10.20
N VAL A 346 -5.72 25.27 -10.70
CA VAL A 346 -5.85 23.85 -10.30
C VAL A 346 -5.53 23.64 -8.84
N GLU A 347 -4.47 24.28 -8.32
CA GLU A 347 -4.12 24.19 -6.90
C GLU A 347 -5.24 24.74 -6.02
N GLU A 348 -5.77 25.92 -6.36
CA GLU A 348 -6.84 26.59 -5.61
C GLU A 348 -8.11 25.75 -5.55
N ILE A 349 -8.60 25.25 -6.69
CA ILE A 349 -9.82 24.42 -6.71
C ILE A 349 -9.65 23.14 -5.91
N VAL A 350 -8.50 22.47 -6.02
CA VAL A 350 -8.25 21.23 -5.28
C VAL A 350 -8.20 21.50 -3.78
N LEU A 351 -7.52 22.56 -3.33
CA LEU A 351 -7.44 22.91 -1.91
C LEU A 351 -8.83 23.26 -1.35
N LYS A 352 -9.61 24.07 -2.07
CA LYS A 352 -10.99 24.43 -1.70
C LYS A 352 -11.91 23.21 -1.55
N GLU A 353 -11.91 22.32 -2.54
CA GLU A 353 -12.76 21.12 -2.49
C GLU A 353 -12.32 20.11 -1.41
N ILE A 354 -11.03 20.01 -1.11
CA ILE A 354 -10.51 19.20 0.02
C ILE A 354 -10.92 19.81 1.36
N GLU A 355 -10.91 21.13 1.52
CA GLU A 355 -11.37 21.83 2.72
C GLU A 355 -12.87 21.59 2.97
N LEU A 356 -13.70 21.67 1.91
CA LEU A 356 -15.14 21.36 1.99
C LEU A 356 -15.40 19.93 2.48
N LEU A 357 -14.53 19.00 2.16
CA LEU A 357 -14.55 17.62 2.69
C LEU A 357 -13.98 17.50 4.11
N LYS A 358 -13.57 18.59 4.76
CA LYS A 358 -12.92 18.60 6.10
C LYS A 358 -11.69 17.68 6.15
N LEU A 359 -10.92 17.65 5.06
CA LEU A 359 -9.68 16.90 4.93
C LEU A 359 -8.49 17.85 4.82
N GLU A 360 -7.28 17.33 5.00
CA GLU A 360 -6.04 18.11 4.95
C GLU A 360 -5.04 17.49 3.97
N ILE A 361 -4.43 18.31 3.15
CA ILE A 361 -3.32 17.92 2.27
C ILE A 361 -2.03 17.75 3.06
N ASN A 362 -1.26 16.76 2.71
CA ASN A 362 0.07 16.53 3.25
C ASN A 362 1.14 17.31 2.47
N ASN A 363 1.35 18.57 2.78
CA ASN A 363 2.30 19.46 2.10
C ASN A 363 3.73 18.88 1.99
N LYS A 364 4.14 18.00 2.93
CA LYS A 364 5.47 17.33 2.88
C LYS A 364 5.59 16.30 1.79
N LYS A 365 4.48 15.84 1.23
CA LYS A 365 4.43 14.84 0.16
C LYS A 365 3.94 15.41 -1.17
N THR A 366 3.32 16.58 -1.16
CA THR A 366 2.93 17.30 -2.38
C THR A 366 4.13 17.46 -3.30
N GLN A 367 3.94 17.22 -4.60
CA GLN A 367 4.97 17.34 -5.63
C GLN A 367 4.40 18.22 -6.75
N TYR A 368 5.16 19.23 -7.15
CA TYR A 368 4.94 20.00 -8.38
C TYR A 368 6.11 19.74 -9.31
N ILE A 369 5.87 19.39 -10.55
CA ILE A 369 6.88 19.02 -11.54
C ILE A 369 6.46 19.58 -12.91
N GLU A 370 7.39 20.24 -13.59
CA GLU A 370 7.20 20.70 -14.97
C GLU A 370 7.91 19.75 -15.93
N PHE A 371 7.25 19.40 -17.01
CA PHE A 371 7.79 18.71 -18.16
C PHE A 371 7.89 19.69 -19.33
N GLU A 372 9.03 19.68 -20.01
CA GLU A 372 9.31 20.49 -21.18
C GLU A 372 9.98 19.59 -22.23
N ASN A 373 9.38 19.50 -23.41
CA ASN A 373 9.77 18.55 -24.46
C ASN A 373 9.83 17.09 -23.95
N GLY A 374 8.89 16.71 -23.09
CA GLY A 374 8.81 15.38 -22.46
C GLY A 374 9.84 15.12 -21.37
N LEU A 375 10.68 16.09 -20.98
CA LEU A 375 11.70 15.92 -19.94
C LEU A 375 11.39 16.78 -18.72
N VAL A 376 11.72 16.26 -17.53
CA VAL A 376 11.59 17.04 -16.28
C VAL A 376 12.48 18.27 -16.30
N LYS A 377 11.89 19.47 -16.16
CA LYS A 377 12.60 20.73 -16.08
C LYS A 377 13.49 20.81 -14.83
N LYS A 378 14.74 21.21 -14.99
CA LYS A 378 15.73 21.24 -13.89
C LYS A 378 15.73 22.52 -13.06
N ASN A 379 15.18 23.62 -13.58
CA ASN A 379 15.21 24.95 -12.97
C ASN A 379 13.78 25.41 -12.67
N GLY A 380 13.26 25.03 -11.53
CA GLY A 380 11.93 25.44 -11.14
C GLY A 380 11.89 26.24 -9.85
N ALA A 381 10.79 26.92 -9.59
CA ALA A 381 10.58 27.84 -8.50
C ALA A 381 10.87 27.26 -7.10
N PRO A 382 11.32 28.09 -6.14
CA PRO A 382 11.95 27.63 -4.87
C PRO A 382 11.03 27.04 -3.81
N SER A 383 9.72 27.03 -3.98
CA SER A 383 8.77 26.72 -2.90
C SER A 383 8.37 25.27 -2.73
N PHE A 384 8.56 24.43 -3.72
CA PHE A 384 8.24 23.00 -3.65
C PHE A 384 9.50 22.14 -3.76
N ASN A 385 9.60 21.08 -2.98
CA ASN A 385 10.70 20.10 -3.05
C ASN A 385 10.69 19.43 -4.44
N TYR A 386 11.33 20.04 -5.43
CA TYR A 386 11.48 19.49 -6.78
C TYR A 386 12.15 18.13 -6.71
N PRO A 387 11.42 17.03 -6.90
CA PRO A 387 12.08 15.80 -7.22
C PRO A 387 12.55 15.89 -8.68
N HIS A 388 13.79 15.51 -8.96
CA HIS A 388 14.28 15.34 -10.33
C HIS A 388 13.54 14.22 -11.09
N LYS A 389 12.46 13.71 -10.56
CA LYS A 389 11.64 12.59 -11.07
C LYS A 389 10.27 12.62 -10.42
N LEU A 390 9.23 12.52 -11.22
CA LEU A 390 7.87 12.27 -10.76
C LEU A 390 7.82 10.94 -10.02
N GLN A 391 7.22 10.90 -8.82
CA GLN A 391 6.99 9.69 -8.09
C GLN A 391 5.49 9.40 -8.00
N TYR A 392 5.02 8.37 -8.68
CA TYR A 392 3.63 7.93 -8.62
C TYR A 392 3.54 6.41 -8.40
N LEU A 393 2.67 5.95 -7.51
CA LEU A 393 2.40 4.54 -7.15
C LEU A 393 3.65 3.67 -6.94
N GLY A 394 4.75 4.28 -6.44
CA GLY A 394 6.01 3.58 -6.15
C GLY A 394 6.98 3.48 -7.33
N ILE A 395 6.65 4.08 -8.45
CA ILE A 395 7.45 4.16 -9.67
C ILE A 395 7.93 5.60 -9.83
N LEU A 396 9.12 5.78 -10.40
CA LEU A 396 9.76 7.07 -10.66
C LEU A 396 9.89 7.26 -12.16
N TYR A 397 9.56 8.46 -12.63
CA TYR A 397 9.62 8.84 -14.04
C TYR A 397 10.34 10.19 -14.22
N ASP A 398 11.21 10.30 -15.22
CA ASP A 398 11.96 11.53 -15.50
C ASP A 398 11.69 12.12 -16.90
N GLY A 399 10.67 11.63 -17.57
CA GLY A 399 10.30 12.01 -18.93
C GLY A 399 10.93 11.13 -20.01
N ASN A 400 11.91 10.30 -19.67
CA ASN A 400 12.57 9.41 -20.62
C ASN A 400 12.76 8.01 -20.05
N ASN A 401 12.98 7.92 -18.73
CA ASN A 401 13.30 6.67 -18.08
C ASN A 401 12.42 6.42 -16.87
N VAL A 402 12.08 5.16 -16.69
CA VAL A 402 11.30 4.68 -15.54
C VAL A 402 12.21 3.91 -14.58
N PHE A 403 12.03 4.13 -13.27
CA PHE A 403 12.80 3.50 -12.21
C PHE A 403 11.89 3.11 -11.05
N LEU A 404 12.32 2.12 -10.28
CA LEU A 404 11.67 1.82 -9.01
C LEU A 404 12.16 2.75 -7.91
N ARG A 405 11.26 3.05 -6.98
CA ARG A 405 11.56 3.82 -5.78
C ARG A 405 12.66 3.14 -4.96
N GLU A 406 13.75 3.85 -4.68
CA GLU A 406 14.90 3.29 -3.95
C GLU A 406 14.57 2.78 -2.54
N THR A 407 13.55 3.36 -1.90
CA THR A 407 13.09 2.89 -0.59
C THR A 407 12.52 1.47 -0.64
N GLY A 408 11.89 1.07 -1.75
CA GLY A 408 11.40 -0.29 -1.99
C GLY A 408 12.56 -1.29 -2.05
N LEU A 409 13.58 -0.96 -2.84
CA LEU A 409 14.78 -1.79 -2.99
C LEU A 409 15.56 -1.90 -1.68
N SER A 410 15.71 -0.80 -0.94
CA SER A 410 16.35 -0.79 0.38
C SER A 410 15.62 -1.64 1.40
N LYS A 411 14.27 -1.57 1.44
CA LYS A 411 13.43 -2.44 2.27
C LYS A 411 13.59 -3.92 1.89
N PHE A 412 13.67 -4.24 0.61
CA PHE A 412 13.90 -5.60 0.13
C PHE A 412 15.22 -6.15 0.65
N HIS A 413 16.33 -5.43 0.48
CA HIS A 413 17.65 -5.85 0.98
C HIS A 413 17.71 -5.95 2.50
N TYR A 414 17.03 -5.06 3.24
CA TYR A 414 16.91 -5.15 4.69
C TYR A 414 16.18 -6.44 5.12
N LYS A 415 15.02 -6.71 4.49
CA LYS A 415 14.23 -7.93 4.79
C LYS A 415 15.01 -9.20 4.44
N LEU A 416 15.73 -9.22 3.32
CA LEU A 416 16.60 -10.32 2.91
C LEU A 416 17.65 -10.62 3.97
N ARG A 417 18.43 -9.60 4.37
CA ARG A 417 19.47 -9.73 5.39
C ARG A 417 18.94 -10.21 6.72
N LYS A 418 17.80 -9.64 7.16
CA LYS A 418 17.13 -10.06 8.40
C LYS A 418 16.69 -11.52 8.32
N ALA A 419 16.09 -11.96 7.22
CA ALA A 419 15.61 -13.32 7.04
C ALA A 419 16.76 -14.34 7.04
N ILE A 420 17.87 -14.06 6.34
CA ILE A 420 19.07 -14.92 6.34
C ILE A 420 19.63 -14.99 7.76
N ARG A 421 19.82 -13.87 8.47
CA ARG A 421 20.33 -13.84 9.83
C ARG A 421 19.50 -14.70 10.79
N MET A 422 18.17 -14.56 10.71
CA MET A 422 17.27 -15.35 11.56
C MET A 422 17.34 -16.85 11.25
N ARG A 423 17.47 -17.20 9.97
CA ARG A 423 17.53 -18.61 9.55
C ARG A 423 18.84 -19.26 9.94
N THR A 424 19.98 -18.59 9.73
CA THR A 424 21.28 -19.10 10.15
C THR A 424 21.40 -19.22 11.67
N ALA A 425 20.94 -18.23 12.44
CA ALA A 425 20.91 -18.33 13.90
C ALA A 425 20.00 -19.46 14.42
N HIS A 426 18.90 -19.75 13.73
CA HIS A 426 18.06 -20.91 14.06
C HIS A 426 18.76 -22.23 13.73
N TYR A 427 19.42 -22.32 12.58
CA TYR A 427 20.20 -23.50 12.18
C TYR A 427 21.32 -23.81 13.18
N HIS A 428 22.12 -22.82 13.58
CA HIS A 428 23.19 -23.01 14.56
C HIS A 428 22.64 -23.49 15.93
N ARG A 429 21.53 -22.88 16.42
CA ARG A 429 20.90 -23.34 17.68
C ARG A 429 20.40 -24.78 17.61
N LEU A 430 19.89 -25.24 16.47
CA LEU A 430 19.48 -26.65 16.32
C LEU A 430 20.69 -27.57 16.25
N LYS A 431 21.76 -27.17 15.58
CA LYS A 431 23.00 -27.91 15.50
C LYS A 431 23.67 -28.10 16.89
N GLU A 432 23.65 -27.04 17.72
CA GLU A 432 24.15 -27.09 19.09
C GLU A 432 23.32 -28.02 19.99
N LYS A 433 21.99 -28.05 19.83
CA LYS A 433 21.11 -28.91 20.63
C LYS A 433 21.19 -30.39 20.26
N ASN A 434 21.35 -30.73 18.99
CA ASN A 434 21.30 -32.08 18.46
C ASN A 434 22.62 -32.39 17.72
N ARG A 435 23.71 -32.69 18.46
CA ARG A 435 25.02 -32.93 17.92
C ARG A 435 25.10 -34.13 16.94
N HIS A 436 24.12 -35.03 16.93
CA HIS A 436 24.14 -36.29 16.15
C HIS A 436 23.25 -36.30 14.88
N ASN A 437 22.44 -35.27 14.61
CA ASN A 437 21.58 -35.28 13.44
C ASN A 437 22.04 -34.28 12.38
N ASN A 438 22.17 -34.74 11.13
CA ASN A 438 22.44 -33.93 9.95
C ASN A 438 21.25 -32.97 9.70
N HIS A 439 21.25 -31.80 10.34
CA HIS A 439 20.25 -30.76 10.08
C HIS A 439 20.60 -29.97 8.84
N ASN A 440 19.78 -30.08 7.81
CA ASN A 440 19.89 -29.23 6.63
C ASN A 440 19.22 -27.88 6.86
N MET A 441 19.88 -26.81 6.44
CA MET A 441 19.27 -25.48 6.45
C MET A 441 18.24 -25.36 5.32
N TYR A 442 16.94 -25.40 5.69
CA TYR A 442 15.85 -25.31 4.73
C TYR A 442 15.82 -23.95 4.02
N MET A 443 16.35 -23.92 2.80
CA MET A 443 16.53 -22.69 1.99
C MET A 443 15.35 -22.35 1.10
N ARG A 444 14.44 -23.32 0.80
CA ARG A 444 13.33 -23.15 -0.15
C ARG A 444 12.50 -21.87 0.12
N ALA A 445 12.15 -21.62 1.38
CA ALA A 445 11.36 -20.43 1.73
C ALA A 445 12.10 -19.10 1.50
N LEU A 446 13.44 -19.08 1.66
CA LEU A 446 14.27 -17.91 1.37
C LEU A 446 14.38 -17.67 -0.13
N TYR A 447 14.65 -18.71 -0.93
CA TYR A 447 14.70 -18.62 -2.38
C TYR A 447 13.35 -18.15 -2.95
N THR A 448 12.26 -18.78 -2.55
CA THR A 448 10.92 -18.39 -3.00
C THR A 448 10.57 -16.94 -2.65
N ARG A 449 11.03 -16.43 -1.51
CA ARG A 449 10.70 -15.09 -1.05
C ARG A 449 11.60 -13.99 -1.65
N PHE A 450 12.88 -14.29 -1.95
CA PHE A 450 13.88 -13.26 -2.23
C PHE A 450 14.60 -13.41 -3.56
N THR A 451 14.24 -14.40 -4.37
CA THR A 451 14.87 -14.60 -5.70
C THR A 451 13.79 -14.70 -6.80
N TYR A 452 14.25 -14.80 -8.05
CA TYR A 452 13.39 -14.99 -9.22
C TYR A 452 12.62 -16.33 -9.24
N ILE A 453 13.03 -17.30 -8.42
CA ILE A 453 12.35 -18.61 -8.31
C ILE A 453 10.92 -18.47 -7.76
N GLY A 454 10.64 -17.42 -6.99
CA GLY A 454 9.31 -17.19 -6.44
C GLY A 454 8.40 -16.34 -7.32
N LYS A 455 7.15 -16.78 -7.50
CA LYS A 455 6.19 -16.15 -8.42
C LYS A 455 5.50 -14.87 -7.87
N ARG A 456 5.43 -14.66 -6.55
CA ARG A 456 4.68 -13.55 -5.91
C ARG A 456 5.55 -12.84 -4.86
N ASN A 457 6.73 -12.39 -5.28
CA ASN A 457 7.67 -11.68 -4.42
C ASN A 457 8.09 -10.34 -5.03
N TYR A 458 8.97 -9.59 -4.35
CA TYR A 458 9.45 -8.30 -4.82
C TYR A 458 10.21 -8.40 -6.15
N VAL A 459 11.00 -9.44 -6.37
CA VAL A 459 11.78 -9.63 -7.62
C VAL A 459 10.85 -9.86 -8.79
N SER A 460 9.83 -10.74 -8.63
CA SER A 460 8.82 -10.98 -9.67
C SER A 460 7.96 -9.74 -9.94
N TYR A 461 7.70 -8.91 -8.92
CA TYR A 461 7.06 -7.61 -9.11
C TYR A 461 7.93 -6.69 -9.98
N VAL A 462 9.23 -6.57 -9.65
CA VAL A 462 10.16 -5.74 -10.42
C VAL A 462 10.26 -6.17 -11.88
N PHE A 463 10.29 -7.47 -12.16
CA PHE A 463 10.29 -7.97 -13.54
C PHE A 463 8.99 -7.67 -14.29
N ARG A 464 7.84 -7.71 -13.61
CA ARG A 464 6.57 -7.28 -14.22
C ARG A 464 6.57 -5.79 -14.56
N VAL A 465 7.06 -4.94 -13.65
CA VAL A 465 7.22 -3.51 -13.93
C VAL A 465 8.19 -3.29 -15.10
N ALA A 466 9.33 -3.96 -15.10
CA ALA A 466 10.32 -3.85 -16.18
C ALA A 466 9.76 -4.28 -17.54
N LYS A 467 8.88 -5.28 -17.55
CA LYS A 467 8.19 -5.76 -18.77
C LYS A 467 7.16 -4.76 -19.25
N GLU A 468 6.31 -4.23 -18.36
CA GLU A 468 5.22 -3.32 -18.70
C GLU A 468 5.72 -1.98 -19.26
N PHE A 469 6.83 -1.48 -18.69
CA PHE A 469 7.49 -0.23 -19.14
C PHE A 469 8.63 -0.47 -20.13
N GLU A 470 8.88 -1.68 -20.58
CA GLU A 470 10.00 -2.07 -21.46
C GLU A 470 11.37 -1.52 -20.96
N SER A 471 11.50 -1.32 -19.64
CA SER A 471 12.60 -0.61 -19.02
C SER A 471 13.77 -1.52 -18.65
N LYS A 472 14.88 -1.39 -19.39
CA LYS A 472 16.18 -2.01 -19.03
C LYS A 472 16.70 -1.47 -17.69
N ASN A 473 16.44 -0.20 -17.37
CA ASN A 473 16.86 0.45 -16.13
C ASN A 473 16.27 -0.23 -14.89
N ILE A 474 14.97 -0.54 -14.90
CA ILE A 474 14.30 -1.26 -13.82
C ILE A 474 14.88 -2.67 -13.66
N LYS A 475 15.05 -3.40 -14.76
CA LYS A 475 15.65 -4.75 -14.75
C LYS A 475 17.05 -4.74 -14.14
N ASN A 476 17.87 -3.74 -14.47
CA ASN A 476 19.22 -3.58 -13.94
C ASN A 476 19.26 -3.29 -12.44
N GLN A 477 18.22 -2.67 -11.86
CA GLN A 477 18.15 -2.41 -10.42
C GLN A 477 18.16 -3.68 -9.57
N VAL A 478 17.69 -4.81 -10.11
CA VAL A 478 17.65 -6.11 -9.42
C VAL A 478 18.49 -7.20 -10.07
N LYS A 479 19.16 -6.93 -11.19
CA LYS A 479 19.96 -7.94 -11.94
C LYS A 479 20.90 -8.75 -11.05
N GLY A 480 21.53 -8.13 -10.04
CA GLY A 480 22.46 -8.77 -9.12
C GLY A 480 21.82 -9.39 -7.87
N HIS A 481 20.49 -9.51 -7.78
CA HIS A 481 19.82 -9.94 -6.54
C HIS A 481 20.23 -11.33 -6.06
N PHE A 482 20.47 -12.27 -6.96
CA PHE A 482 20.88 -13.64 -6.63
C PHE A 482 22.30 -13.71 -6.07
N ASN A 483 23.24 -13.00 -6.70
CA ASN A 483 24.62 -12.89 -6.20
C ASN A 483 24.65 -12.21 -4.82
N ILE A 484 23.85 -11.16 -4.64
CA ILE A 484 23.71 -10.47 -3.35
C ILE A 484 23.13 -11.41 -2.29
N PHE A 485 22.16 -12.25 -2.66
CA PHE A 485 21.59 -13.26 -1.78
C PHE A 485 22.66 -14.26 -1.32
N ASN A 486 23.38 -14.85 -2.27
CA ASN A 486 24.45 -15.81 -1.98
C ASN A 486 25.58 -15.20 -1.17
N ASP A 487 26.00 -13.98 -1.49
CA ASP A 487 26.99 -13.23 -0.71
C ASP A 487 26.59 -13.06 0.76
N TYR A 488 25.30 -12.75 1.03
CA TYR A 488 24.83 -12.64 2.42
C TYR A 488 24.74 -13.98 3.13
N LEU A 489 24.41 -15.04 2.40
CA LEU A 489 24.33 -16.39 2.93
C LEU A 489 25.72 -16.91 3.30
N ASN A 490 26.67 -16.83 2.37
CA ASN A 490 28.05 -17.37 2.55
C ASN A 490 28.84 -16.67 3.67
N ARG A 491 28.45 -15.42 4.00
CA ARG A 491 29.04 -14.70 5.15
C ARG A 491 28.48 -15.11 6.50
N ARG A 492 27.46 -15.93 6.51
CA ARG A 492 26.73 -16.33 7.71
C ARG A 492 26.71 -17.84 7.95
N LYS A 493 27.15 -18.62 6.95
CA LYS A 493 27.49 -20.03 7.14
C LYS A 493 28.83 -20.15 7.91
#